data_b8e309561318ec1234416db9c323adc4
#
_entry.id   b8e309561318ec1234416db9c323adc4
#
_cell.length_a   1.000
_cell.length_b   1.000
_cell.length_c   1.000
_cell.angle_alpha   90.00
_cell.angle_beta   90.00
_cell.angle_gamma   90.00
#
_symmetry.space_group_name_H-M   'P 1'
#
loop_
_entity.id
_entity.type
_entity.pdbx_description
1 polymer ?
#
loop_
_entity_poly.entity_id
_entity_poly.type
_entity_poly.pdbx_seq_one_letter_code
_entity_poly.pdbx_strand_id
1 'polypeptide(L)'
;TGPFVGGLIAEIFGIRNVFLLVGAFLFLAAILTIFFIKEDFRPVAKEKAIPTKELFGSIKHSHLLINLFLTSFVIQFSAQSIGPILALYVRDLGQTENLLFVSGLIVSSMGFSSMMSAGVMGKLGDKVGNHRLLLVAQFYSALIYLLCANATSPLELGFYRFLFGLGTGALIPGVNALLSKMTPKVGISRIFAFNQVFFYLGGVVGPMTGSAVAGQFGYHSVFYATAACVALSCLFNLVQFRSLLKVKEI
;
A
#
# COMPACT_ATOMS: atom_id res chain seq x y z
N THR A 1 -4.87 13.36 3.61
CA THR A 1 -4.99 14.62 4.40
C THR A 1 -3.92 14.72 5.49
N GLY A 2 -3.54 13.64 6.18
CA GLY A 2 -2.55 13.64 7.26
C GLY A 2 -1.21 14.32 6.91
N PRO A 3 -0.49 13.87 5.86
CA PRO A 3 0.78 14.47 5.47
C PRO A 3 0.69 15.94 5.05
N PHE A 4 -0.42 16.36 4.44
CA PHE A 4 -0.66 17.75 4.09
C PHE A 4 -0.81 18.64 5.34
N VAL A 5 -1.71 18.26 6.24
CA VAL A 5 -1.94 18.99 7.50
C VAL A 5 -0.69 18.97 8.36
N GLY A 6 -0.03 17.80 8.46
CA GLY A 6 1.22 17.63 9.20
C GLY A 6 2.35 18.49 8.63
N GLY A 7 2.49 18.55 7.30
CA GLY A 7 3.48 19.41 6.63
C GLY A 7 3.23 20.91 6.89
N LEU A 8 1.98 21.35 6.80
CA LEU A 8 1.60 22.73 7.10
C LEU A 8 1.88 23.11 8.55
N ILE A 9 1.49 22.26 9.50
CA ILE A 9 1.73 22.52 10.94
C ILE A 9 3.23 22.48 11.24
N ALA A 10 3.98 21.58 10.60
CA ALA A 10 5.43 21.48 10.79
C ALA A 10 6.17 22.74 10.30
N GLU A 11 5.71 23.34 9.20
CA GLU A 11 6.27 24.57 8.65
C GLU A 11 6.03 25.79 9.56
N ILE A 12 4.81 25.90 10.12
CA ILE A 12 4.40 27.07 10.93
C ILE A 12 4.86 26.95 12.38
N PHE A 13 4.66 25.78 12.99
CA PHE A 13 4.83 25.57 14.44
C PHE A 13 6.01 24.65 14.78
N GLY A 14 6.69 24.10 13.78
CA GLY A 14 7.79 23.15 13.97
C GLY A 14 7.32 21.70 14.15
N ILE A 15 8.22 20.77 13.82
CA ILE A 15 7.94 19.32 13.80
C ILE A 15 7.51 18.79 15.18
N ARG A 16 8.08 19.30 16.27
CA ARG A 16 7.75 18.87 17.66
C ARG A 16 6.26 19.04 17.97
N ASN A 17 5.67 20.15 17.54
CA ASN A 17 4.25 20.45 17.82
C ASN A 17 3.31 19.56 17.00
N VAL A 18 3.73 19.06 15.83
CA VAL A 18 2.99 18.05 15.07
C VAL A 18 2.84 16.75 15.87
N PHE A 19 3.93 16.27 16.49
CA PHE A 19 3.88 15.06 17.32
C PHE A 19 2.98 15.23 18.56
N LEU A 20 3.06 16.38 19.22
CA LEU A 20 2.20 16.68 20.38
C LEU A 20 0.72 16.71 19.99
N LEU A 21 0.40 17.32 18.86
CA LEU A 21 -0.97 17.40 18.34
C LEU A 21 -1.51 16.01 17.96
N VAL A 22 -0.73 15.20 17.26
CA VAL A 22 -1.10 13.82 16.89
C VAL A 22 -1.30 12.99 18.16
N GLY A 23 -0.40 13.12 19.15
CA GLY A 23 -0.53 12.46 20.46
C GLY A 23 -1.83 12.84 21.17
N ALA A 24 -2.18 14.12 21.21
CA ALA A 24 -3.43 14.61 21.80
C ALA A 24 -4.67 14.04 21.08
N PHE A 25 -4.67 13.98 19.74
CA PHE A 25 -5.77 13.35 18.98
C PHE A 25 -5.90 11.85 19.28
N LEU A 26 -4.79 11.12 19.36
CA LEU A 26 -4.83 9.69 19.69
C LEU A 26 -5.34 9.47 21.12
N PHE A 27 -4.94 10.31 22.06
CA PHE A 27 -5.42 10.25 23.43
C PHE A 27 -6.93 10.55 23.51
N LEU A 28 -7.40 11.56 22.81
CA LEU A 28 -8.83 11.87 22.70
C LEU A 28 -9.61 10.70 22.08
N ALA A 29 -9.10 10.11 21.00
CA ALA A 29 -9.71 8.95 20.35
C ALA A 29 -9.80 7.76 21.31
N ALA A 30 -8.76 7.50 22.14
CA ALA A 30 -8.79 6.46 23.16
C ALA A 30 -9.88 6.70 24.21
N ILE A 31 -10.00 7.94 24.70
CA ILE A 31 -11.06 8.34 25.64
C ILE A 31 -12.45 8.10 25.03
N LEU A 32 -12.69 8.58 23.81
CA LEU A 32 -13.96 8.39 23.13
C LEU A 32 -14.28 6.90 22.94
N THR A 33 -13.29 6.09 22.57
CA THR A 33 -13.45 4.64 22.42
C THR A 33 -13.89 3.99 23.75
N ILE A 34 -13.26 4.32 24.86
CA ILE A 34 -13.60 3.76 26.18
C ILE A 34 -15.04 4.11 26.60
N PHE A 35 -15.48 5.33 26.33
CA PHE A 35 -16.78 5.79 26.79
C PHE A 35 -17.94 5.43 25.86
N PHE A 36 -17.70 5.40 24.54
CA PHE A 36 -18.77 5.24 23.54
C PHE A 36 -18.85 3.87 22.89
N ILE A 37 -17.76 3.07 22.88
CA ILE A 37 -17.76 1.76 22.23
C ILE A 37 -17.98 0.68 23.29
N LYS A 38 -19.13 0.01 23.23
CA LYS A 38 -19.43 -1.20 23.99
C LYS A 38 -19.40 -2.38 23.05
N GLU A 39 -18.47 -3.31 23.26
CA GLU A 39 -18.35 -4.53 22.45
C GLU A 39 -18.83 -5.75 23.25
N ASP A 40 -19.82 -6.48 22.73
CA ASP A 40 -20.23 -7.79 23.26
C ASP A 40 -19.37 -8.87 22.59
N PHE A 41 -18.10 -8.98 23.03
CA PHE A 41 -17.16 -9.94 22.49
C PHE A 41 -17.47 -11.36 22.98
N ARG A 42 -17.85 -12.25 22.03
CA ARG A 42 -18.03 -13.69 22.28
C ARG A 42 -16.90 -14.47 21.60
N PRO A 43 -15.92 -14.97 22.36
CA PRO A 43 -14.81 -15.73 21.81
C PRO A 43 -15.33 -17.02 21.15
N VAL A 44 -14.82 -17.34 19.96
CA VAL A 44 -15.09 -18.62 19.29
C VAL A 44 -14.43 -19.73 20.12
N ALA A 45 -15.21 -20.77 20.48
CA ALA A 45 -14.69 -21.90 21.23
C ALA A 45 -13.51 -22.56 20.48
N LYS A 46 -12.41 -22.88 21.21
CA LYS A 46 -11.19 -23.47 20.65
C LYS A 46 -11.43 -24.75 19.85
N GLU A 47 -12.44 -25.52 20.23
CA GLU A 47 -12.85 -26.77 19.58
C GLU A 47 -13.38 -26.59 18.14
N LYS A 48 -13.84 -25.38 17.79
CA LYS A 48 -14.30 -25.02 16.44
C LYS A 48 -13.23 -24.37 15.57
N ALA A 49 -12.04 -24.19 16.11
CA ALA A 49 -10.94 -23.54 15.39
C ALA A 49 -10.19 -24.57 14.56
N ILE A 50 -10.28 -24.50 13.24
CA ILE A 50 -9.53 -25.36 12.30
C ILE A 50 -8.03 -25.08 12.50
N PRO A 51 -7.16 -26.13 12.66
CA PRO A 51 -5.71 -25.94 12.71
C PRO A 51 -5.19 -25.22 11.45
N THR A 52 -4.18 -24.37 11.61
CA THR A 52 -3.65 -23.58 10.48
C THR A 52 -3.18 -24.46 9.32
N LYS A 53 -2.56 -25.63 9.61
CA LYS A 53 -2.10 -26.58 8.60
C LYS A 53 -3.26 -27.16 7.79
N GLU A 54 -4.37 -27.49 8.43
CA GLU A 54 -5.58 -28.00 7.78
C GLU A 54 -6.26 -26.88 6.96
N LEU A 55 -6.25 -25.63 7.46
CA LEU A 55 -6.78 -24.50 6.72
C LEU A 55 -6.06 -24.30 5.39
N PHE A 56 -4.72 -24.29 5.39
CA PHE A 56 -3.94 -24.18 4.14
C PHE A 56 -4.12 -25.41 3.24
N GLY A 57 -4.26 -26.61 3.82
CA GLY A 57 -4.53 -27.85 3.08
C GLY A 57 -5.93 -27.90 2.45
N SER A 58 -6.92 -27.25 3.05
CA SER A 58 -8.29 -27.17 2.51
C SER A 58 -8.45 -26.22 1.34
N ILE A 59 -7.47 -25.33 1.11
CA ILE A 59 -7.51 -24.35 0.03
C ILE A 59 -6.92 -24.95 -1.25
N LYS A 60 -7.77 -25.17 -2.25
CA LYS A 60 -7.44 -25.79 -3.54
C LYS A 60 -6.23 -25.17 -4.27
N HIS A 61 -5.95 -23.88 -4.02
CA HIS A 61 -4.86 -23.14 -4.66
C HIS A 61 -4.02 -22.38 -3.64
N SER A 62 -3.45 -23.09 -2.65
CA SER A 62 -2.64 -22.46 -1.58
C SER A 62 -1.43 -21.66 -2.09
N HIS A 63 -0.84 -22.05 -3.23
CA HIS A 63 0.24 -21.29 -3.88
C HIS A 63 -0.19 -19.90 -4.33
N LEU A 64 -1.45 -19.73 -4.75
CA LEU A 64 -1.98 -18.42 -5.12
C LEU A 64 -2.19 -17.51 -3.90
N LEU A 65 -2.52 -18.06 -2.73
CA LEU A 65 -2.57 -17.28 -1.49
C LEU A 65 -1.18 -16.73 -1.13
N ILE A 66 -0.16 -17.59 -1.18
CA ILE A 66 1.22 -17.15 -0.92
C ILE A 66 1.63 -16.05 -1.91
N ASN A 67 1.26 -16.21 -3.17
CA ASN A 67 1.50 -15.18 -4.18
C ASN A 67 0.80 -13.86 -3.87
N LEU A 68 -0.45 -13.89 -3.39
CA LEU A 68 -1.17 -12.70 -2.95
C LEU A 68 -0.53 -12.06 -1.71
N PHE A 69 0.00 -12.85 -0.77
CA PHE A 69 0.76 -12.32 0.37
C PHE A 69 2.05 -11.61 -0.09
N LEU A 70 2.80 -12.23 -1.01
CA LEU A 70 3.98 -11.59 -1.62
C LEU A 70 3.60 -10.32 -2.39
N THR A 71 2.46 -10.33 -3.06
CA THR A 71 1.94 -9.13 -3.74
C THR A 71 1.65 -8.01 -2.75
N SER A 72 1.01 -8.32 -1.61
CA SER A 72 0.78 -7.35 -0.54
C SER A 72 2.09 -6.80 0.05
N PHE A 73 3.08 -7.67 0.22
CA PHE A 73 4.43 -7.25 0.61
C PHE A 73 5.02 -6.26 -0.39
N VAL A 74 5.01 -6.58 -1.69
CA VAL A 74 5.57 -5.71 -2.73
C VAL A 74 4.82 -4.38 -2.83
N ILE A 75 3.49 -4.37 -2.71
CA ILE A 75 2.68 -3.15 -2.69
C ILE A 75 3.14 -2.22 -1.57
N GLN A 76 3.25 -2.73 -0.36
CA GLN A 76 3.63 -1.91 0.80
C GLN A 76 5.11 -1.55 0.78
N PHE A 77 5.98 -2.48 0.40
CA PHE A 77 7.40 -2.24 0.18
C PHE A 77 7.61 -1.08 -0.80
N SER A 78 6.97 -1.12 -1.96
CA SER A 78 7.09 -0.09 -2.98
C SER A 78 6.58 1.28 -2.52
N ALA A 79 5.47 1.32 -1.79
CA ALA A 79 4.92 2.57 -1.27
C ALA A 79 5.83 3.20 -0.20
N GLN A 80 6.43 2.37 0.67
CA GLN A 80 7.20 2.83 1.82
C GLN A 80 8.69 3.03 1.55
N SER A 81 9.26 2.42 0.49
CA SER A 81 10.67 2.63 0.11
C SER A 81 11.00 4.08 -0.22
N ILE A 82 10.02 4.84 -0.69
CA ILE A 82 10.17 6.23 -1.12
C ILE A 82 9.94 7.22 0.04
N GLY A 83 9.18 6.81 1.07
CA GLY A 83 8.79 7.69 2.18
C GLY A 83 9.95 8.48 2.80
N PRO A 84 11.03 7.82 3.26
CA PRO A 84 12.14 8.48 3.93
C PRO A 84 12.93 9.43 3.05
N ILE A 85 12.99 9.16 1.74
CA ILE A 85 13.82 9.92 0.80
C ILE A 85 13.06 11.04 0.09
N LEU A 86 11.72 11.07 0.19
CA LEU A 86 10.91 11.96 -0.64
C LEU A 86 11.24 13.44 -0.43
N ALA A 87 11.35 13.88 0.82
CA ALA A 87 11.68 15.27 1.13
C ALA A 87 13.10 15.64 0.64
N LEU A 88 14.04 14.70 0.73
CA LEU A 88 15.40 14.90 0.21
C LEU A 88 15.41 14.95 -1.31
N TYR A 89 14.63 14.12 -1.97
CA TYR A 89 14.48 14.14 -3.43
C TYR A 89 13.80 15.42 -3.92
N VAL A 90 12.76 15.89 -3.23
CA VAL A 90 12.11 17.18 -3.53
C VAL A 90 13.09 18.34 -3.40
N ARG A 91 13.98 18.30 -2.40
CA ARG A 91 15.06 19.28 -2.26
C ARG A 91 16.08 19.19 -3.39
N ASP A 92 16.44 18.00 -3.82
CA ASP A 92 17.36 17.75 -4.94
C ASP A 92 16.79 18.27 -6.26
N LEU A 93 15.46 18.22 -6.42
CA LEU A 93 14.73 18.81 -7.55
C LEU A 93 14.64 20.35 -7.48
N GLY A 94 15.34 21.01 -6.55
CA GLY A 94 15.45 22.47 -6.44
C GLY A 94 14.48 23.14 -5.47
N GLN A 95 13.66 22.39 -4.71
CA GLN A 95 12.77 23.00 -3.70
C GLN A 95 13.51 23.26 -2.40
N THR A 96 13.82 24.51 -2.11
CA THR A 96 14.52 24.91 -0.87
C THR A 96 13.58 25.59 0.14
N GLU A 97 12.59 26.34 -0.33
CA GLU A 97 11.62 27.03 0.52
C GLU A 97 10.39 26.16 0.77
N ASN A 98 9.82 26.23 1.98
CA ASN A 98 8.61 25.48 2.37
C ASN A 98 8.70 23.98 2.07
N LEU A 99 9.89 23.38 2.23
CA LEU A 99 10.18 22.00 1.83
C LEU A 99 9.23 20.98 2.47
N LEU A 100 8.93 21.14 3.75
CA LEU A 100 8.06 20.21 4.49
C LEU A 100 6.61 20.29 3.99
N PHE A 101 6.14 21.51 3.70
CA PHE A 101 4.80 21.72 3.14
C PHE A 101 4.68 21.12 1.73
N VAL A 102 5.62 21.43 0.84
CA VAL A 102 5.63 20.89 -0.55
C VAL A 102 5.73 19.37 -0.54
N SER A 103 6.61 18.78 0.28
CA SER A 103 6.72 17.34 0.42
C SER A 103 5.42 16.72 0.95
N GLY A 104 4.79 17.35 1.93
CA GLY A 104 3.49 16.94 2.47
C GLY A 104 2.38 16.99 1.42
N LEU A 105 2.38 18.02 0.55
CA LEU A 105 1.44 18.15 -0.56
C LEU A 105 1.62 17.02 -1.58
N ILE A 106 2.86 16.70 -1.96
CA ILE A 106 3.21 15.63 -2.90
C ILE A 106 2.78 14.26 -2.36
N VAL A 107 3.00 13.98 -1.07
CA VAL A 107 2.52 12.74 -0.43
C VAL A 107 1.01 12.68 -0.40
N SER A 108 0.36 13.79 -0.06
CA SER A 108 -1.09 13.86 0.06
C SER A 108 -1.81 13.75 -1.27
N SER A 109 -1.19 14.22 -2.37
CA SER A 109 -1.76 14.12 -3.73
C SER A 109 -2.03 12.65 -4.11
N MET A 110 -1.10 11.74 -3.79
CA MET A 110 -1.28 10.30 -3.97
C MET A 110 -2.46 9.76 -3.12
N GLY A 111 -2.53 10.13 -1.84
CA GLY A 111 -3.59 9.69 -0.95
C GLY A 111 -4.97 10.18 -1.39
N PHE A 112 -5.06 11.44 -1.81
CA PHE A 112 -6.28 12.04 -2.32
C PHE A 112 -6.78 11.36 -3.60
N SER A 113 -5.91 11.16 -4.58
CA SER A 113 -6.26 10.48 -5.83
C SER A 113 -6.62 9.01 -5.61
N SER A 114 -5.95 8.31 -4.70
CA SER A 114 -6.27 6.94 -4.32
C SER A 114 -7.67 6.83 -3.69
N MET A 115 -8.04 7.77 -2.83
CA MET A 115 -9.38 7.84 -2.25
C MET A 115 -10.45 8.07 -3.33
N MET A 116 -10.21 8.95 -4.29
CA MET A 116 -11.12 9.20 -5.41
C MET A 116 -11.30 7.95 -6.29
N SER A 117 -10.22 7.23 -6.56
CA SER A 117 -10.24 6.07 -7.46
C SER A 117 -10.76 4.79 -6.80
N ALA A 118 -10.61 4.61 -5.49
CA ALA A 118 -10.92 3.36 -4.80
C ALA A 118 -12.34 2.85 -5.03
N GLY A 119 -13.33 3.75 -4.97
CA GLY A 119 -14.74 3.37 -5.21
C GLY A 119 -15.04 2.94 -6.65
N VAL A 120 -14.39 3.61 -7.62
CA VAL A 120 -14.53 3.28 -9.06
C VAL A 120 -13.80 1.98 -9.36
N MET A 121 -12.57 1.83 -8.83
CA MET A 121 -11.75 0.64 -9.04
C MET A 121 -12.34 -0.61 -8.40
N GLY A 122 -13.01 -0.48 -7.22
CA GLY A 122 -13.73 -1.59 -6.62
C GLY A 122 -14.85 -2.12 -7.55
N LYS A 123 -15.71 -1.23 -8.05
CA LYS A 123 -16.78 -1.59 -9.01
C LYS A 123 -16.21 -2.16 -10.32
N LEU A 124 -15.12 -1.63 -10.80
CA LEU A 124 -14.45 -2.12 -12.00
C LEU A 124 -13.88 -3.53 -11.80
N GLY A 125 -13.29 -3.80 -10.63
CA GLY A 125 -12.78 -5.11 -10.25
C GLY A 125 -13.87 -6.19 -10.22
N ASP A 126 -15.08 -5.84 -9.76
CA ASP A 126 -16.22 -6.76 -9.77
C ASP A 126 -16.73 -7.07 -11.19
N LYS A 127 -16.62 -6.12 -12.13
CA LYS A 127 -17.03 -6.30 -13.53
C LYS A 127 -16.01 -7.01 -14.40
N VAL A 128 -14.75 -6.63 -14.31
CA VAL A 128 -13.66 -7.10 -15.21
C VAL A 128 -12.92 -8.30 -14.63
N GLY A 129 -13.05 -8.51 -13.32
CA GLY A 129 -12.33 -9.51 -12.54
C GLY A 129 -11.14 -8.89 -11.79
N ASN A 130 -11.10 -9.14 -10.47
CA ASN A 130 -10.09 -8.54 -9.58
C ASN A 130 -8.65 -8.92 -9.94
N HIS A 131 -8.42 -10.12 -10.50
CA HIS A 131 -7.10 -10.57 -10.96
C HIS A 131 -6.58 -9.75 -12.15
N ARG A 132 -7.45 -9.42 -13.12
CA ARG A 132 -7.09 -8.58 -14.28
C ARG A 132 -6.83 -7.14 -13.84
N LEU A 133 -7.70 -6.60 -13.00
CA LEU A 133 -7.54 -5.26 -12.47
C LEU A 133 -6.24 -5.12 -11.67
N LEU A 134 -5.89 -6.13 -10.85
CA LEU A 134 -4.64 -6.14 -10.10
C LEU A 134 -3.41 -6.10 -11.00
N LEU A 135 -3.39 -6.90 -12.08
CA LEU A 135 -2.30 -6.91 -13.06
C LEU A 135 -2.15 -5.55 -13.76
N VAL A 136 -3.27 -4.98 -14.23
CA VAL A 136 -3.25 -3.66 -14.88
C VAL A 136 -2.78 -2.58 -13.92
N ALA A 137 -3.25 -2.59 -12.68
CA ALA A 137 -2.85 -1.63 -11.67
C ALA A 137 -1.37 -1.75 -11.28
N GLN A 138 -0.81 -2.97 -11.19
CA GLN A 138 0.62 -3.17 -10.94
C GLN A 138 1.47 -2.68 -12.12
N PHE A 139 1.11 -3.04 -13.35
CA PHE A 139 1.81 -2.58 -14.55
C PHE A 139 1.80 -1.05 -14.66
N TYR A 140 0.63 -0.44 -14.47
CA TYR A 140 0.47 1.01 -14.43
C TYR A 140 1.35 1.64 -13.33
N SER A 141 1.35 1.06 -12.12
CA SER A 141 2.17 1.55 -11.01
C SER A 141 3.67 1.49 -11.34
N ALA A 142 4.14 0.43 -11.99
CA ALA A 142 5.54 0.32 -12.41
C ALA A 142 5.92 1.42 -13.42
N LEU A 143 5.05 1.70 -14.39
CA LEU A 143 5.26 2.80 -15.35
C LEU A 143 5.33 4.17 -14.66
N ILE A 144 4.42 4.43 -13.73
CA ILE A 144 4.43 5.72 -13.01
C ILE A 144 5.67 5.86 -12.13
N TYR A 145 6.19 4.79 -11.53
CA TYR A 145 7.46 4.85 -10.81
C TYR A 145 8.63 5.23 -11.74
N LEU A 146 8.65 4.74 -12.99
CA LEU A 146 9.64 5.16 -13.97
C LEU A 146 9.52 6.65 -14.31
N LEU A 147 8.29 7.17 -14.41
CA LEU A 147 8.09 8.61 -14.60
C LEU A 147 8.57 9.40 -13.39
N CYS A 148 8.25 8.97 -12.15
CA CYS A 148 8.75 9.61 -10.93
C CYS A 148 10.28 9.61 -10.86
N ALA A 149 10.95 8.55 -11.37
CA ALA A 149 12.40 8.49 -11.43
C ALA A 149 13.02 9.56 -12.34
N ASN A 150 12.30 9.99 -13.37
CA ASN A 150 12.75 10.98 -14.34
C ASN A 150 12.13 12.37 -14.13
N ALA A 151 11.49 12.62 -12.99
CA ALA A 151 10.93 13.91 -12.69
C ALA A 151 12.04 14.98 -12.61
N THR A 152 11.79 16.14 -13.22
CA THR A 152 12.73 17.27 -13.30
C THR A 152 12.35 18.42 -12.38
N SER A 153 11.14 18.39 -11.81
CA SER A 153 10.66 19.41 -10.90
C SER A 153 9.74 18.82 -9.80
N PRO A 154 9.62 19.49 -8.65
CA PRO A 154 8.68 19.08 -7.58
C PRO A 154 7.22 19.02 -8.04
N LEU A 155 6.81 19.91 -8.92
CA LEU A 155 5.45 19.93 -9.48
C LEU A 155 5.18 18.69 -10.34
N GLU A 156 6.12 18.34 -11.19
CA GLU A 156 6.06 17.13 -12.05
C GLU A 156 6.02 15.87 -11.19
N LEU A 157 6.87 15.77 -10.18
CA LEU A 157 6.83 14.67 -9.22
C LEU A 157 5.47 14.59 -8.51
N GLY A 158 4.90 15.71 -8.10
CA GLY A 158 3.57 15.78 -7.48
C GLY A 158 2.47 15.29 -8.41
N PHE A 159 2.54 15.65 -9.69
CA PHE A 159 1.60 15.18 -10.71
C PHE A 159 1.73 13.66 -10.94
N TYR A 160 2.93 13.13 -11.07
CA TYR A 160 3.14 11.69 -11.19
C TYR A 160 2.69 10.94 -9.94
N ARG A 161 2.89 11.49 -8.75
CA ARG A 161 2.38 10.91 -7.50
C ARG A 161 0.84 10.92 -7.44
N PHE A 162 0.21 11.96 -7.97
CA PHE A 162 -1.24 11.97 -8.13
C PHE A 162 -1.71 10.86 -9.09
N LEU A 163 -1.09 10.72 -10.25
CA LEU A 163 -1.40 9.63 -11.18
C LEU A 163 -1.18 8.25 -10.52
N PHE A 164 -0.07 8.09 -9.78
CA PHE A 164 0.20 6.85 -9.05
C PHE A 164 -0.94 6.48 -8.09
N GLY A 165 -1.48 7.46 -7.37
CA GLY A 165 -2.60 7.24 -6.47
C GLY A 165 -3.85 6.70 -7.16
N LEU A 166 -4.14 7.10 -8.38
CA LEU A 166 -5.27 6.57 -9.15
C LEU A 166 -5.15 5.05 -9.37
N GLY A 167 -3.95 4.54 -9.63
CA GLY A 167 -3.69 3.11 -9.80
C GLY A 167 -3.71 2.34 -8.47
N THR A 168 -3.13 2.92 -7.41
CA THR A 168 -3.03 2.26 -6.10
C THR A 168 -4.37 2.04 -5.42
N GLY A 169 -5.39 2.84 -5.75
CA GLY A 169 -6.76 2.63 -5.29
C GLY A 169 -7.36 1.26 -5.66
N ALA A 170 -6.78 0.56 -6.66
CA ALA A 170 -7.17 -0.79 -7.05
C ALA A 170 -6.38 -1.91 -6.36
N LEU A 171 -5.14 -1.64 -5.91
CA LEU A 171 -4.19 -2.68 -5.49
C LEU A 171 -4.64 -3.42 -4.22
N ILE A 172 -4.83 -2.68 -3.13
CA ILE A 172 -5.20 -3.29 -1.84
C ILE A 172 -6.60 -3.91 -1.88
N PRO A 173 -7.64 -3.21 -2.37
CA PRO A 173 -8.97 -3.81 -2.52
C PRO A 173 -8.96 -5.03 -3.44
N GLY A 174 -8.17 -5.01 -4.52
CA GLY A 174 -8.03 -6.13 -5.45
C GLY A 174 -7.46 -7.38 -4.79
N VAL A 175 -6.37 -7.25 -4.00
CA VAL A 175 -5.80 -8.37 -3.23
C VAL A 175 -6.80 -8.89 -2.21
N ASN A 176 -7.44 -8.00 -1.44
CA ASN A 176 -8.40 -8.38 -0.42
C ASN A 176 -9.63 -9.11 -1.00
N ALA A 177 -10.13 -8.66 -2.15
CA ALA A 177 -11.22 -9.32 -2.85
C ALA A 177 -10.84 -10.72 -3.33
N LEU A 178 -9.61 -10.90 -3.86
CA LEU A 178 -9.11 -12.22 -4.28
C LEU A 178 -8.93 -13.14 -3.07
N LEU A 179 -8.33 -12.67 -1.98
CA LEU A 179 -8.19 -13.43 -0.74
C LEU A 179 -9.55 -13.88 -0.20
N SER A 180 -10.53 -12.99 -0.19
CA SER A 180 -11.88 -13.29 0.28
C SER A 180 -12.57 -14.36 -0.57
N LYS A 181 -12.40 -14.30 -1.90
CA LYS A 181 -13.00 -15.28 -2.83
C LYS A 181 -12.35 -16.67 -2.74
N MET A 182 -11.05 -16.72 -2.43
CA MET A 182 -10.28 -17.97 -2.38
C MET A 182 -10.31 -18.67 -1.03
N THR A 183 -10.77 -17.99 0.02
CA THR A 183 -10.71 -18.48 1.40
C THR A 183 -12.08 -18.90 1.91
N PRO A 184 -12.21 -20.10 2.54
CA PRO A 184 -13.43 -20.49 3.23
C PRO A 184 -13.80 -19.50 4.35
N LYS A 185 -15.12 -19.26 4.56
CA LYS A 185 -15.61 -18.31 5.58
C LYS A 185 -15.02 -18.55 6.98
N VAL A 186 -14.84 -19.80 7.37
CA VAL A 186 -14.36 -20.21 8.71
C VAL A 186 -12.90 -19.83 8.95
N GLY A 187 -12.08 -19.68 7.89
CA GLY A 187 -10.65 -19.37 8.02
C GLY A 187 -10.24 -17.96 7.58
N ILE A 188 -11.18 -17.17 7.10
CA ILE A 188 -10.90 -15.90 6.41
C ILE A 188 -10.11 -14.91 7.28
N SER A 189 -10.46 -14.77 8.55
CA SER A 189 -9.76 -13.83 9.47
C SER A 189 -8.28 -14.18 9.65
N ARG A 190 -7.93 -15.48 9.67
CA ARG A 190 -6.53 -15.92 9.77
C ARG A 190 -5.76 -15.64 8.49
N ILE A 191 -6.35 -15.88 7.32
CA ILE A 191 -5.72 -15.59 6.03
C ILE A 191 -5.46 -14.09 5.91
N PHE A 192 -6.43 -13.25 6.30
CA PHE A 192 -6.21 -11.80 6.36
C PHE A 192 -5.13 -11.41 7.36
N ALA A 193 -5.05 -12.07 8.52
CA ALA A 193 -3.97 -11.84 9.49
C ALA A 193 -2.59 -12.18 8.91
N PHE A 194 -2.44 -13.32 8.20
CA PHE A 194 -1.20 -13.65 7.50
C PHE A 194 -0.87 -12.63 6.41
N ASN A 195 -1.87 -12.23 5.61
CA ASN A 195 -1.66 -11.18 4.61
C ASN A 195 -1.16 -9.88 5.24
N GLN A 196 -1.70 -9.52 6.39
CA GLN A 196 -1.30 -8.32 7.12
C GLN A 196 0.14 -8.38 7.63
N VAL A 197 0.62 -9.57 8.03
CA VAL A 197 2.04 -9.78 8.38
C VAL A 197 2.94 -9.47 7.19
N PHE A 198 2.65 -10.02 6.01
CA PHE A 198 3.43 -9.73 4.80
C PHE A 198 3.36 -8.26 4.40
N PHE A 199 2.19 -7.65 4.51
CA PHE A 199 2.00 -6.22 4.26
C PHE A 199 2.89 -5.38 5.18
N TYR A 200 2.89 -5.62 6.49
CA TYR A 200 3.73 -4.87 7.42
C TYR A 200 5.23 -5.17 7.27
N LEU A 201 5.60 -6.40 6.92
CA LEU A 201 7.00 -6.71 6.57
C LEU A 201 7.48 -5.86 5.41
N GLY A 202 6.65 -5.66 4.37
CA GLY A 202 6.94 -4.71 3.29
C GLY A 202 7.14 -3.29 3.80
N GLY A 203 6.33 -2.86 4.78
CA GLY A 203 6.44 -1.56 5.44
C GLY A 203 7.73 -1.36 6.25
N VAL A 204 8.33 -2.43 6.76
CA VAL A 204 9.60 -2.39 7.49
C VAL A 204 10.79 -2.44 6.52
N VAL A 205 10.78 -3.38 5.59
CA VAL A 205 11.88 -3.60 4.65
C VAL A 205 12.00 -2.46 3.63
N GLY A 206 10.86 -1.89 3.21
CA GLY A 206 10.82 -0.82 2.21
C GLY A 206 11.67 0.40 2.57
N PRO A 207 11.43 1.06 3.71
CA PRO A 207 12.23 2.23 4.13
C PRO A 207 13.72 1.93 4.27
N MET A 208 14.08 0.76 4.80
CA MET A 208 15.47 0.35 4.98
C MET A 208 16.19 0.22 3.64
N THR A 209 15.58 -0.51 2.70
CA THR A 209 16.16 -0.71 1.37
C THR A 209 16.15 0.57 0.54
N GLY A 210 15.06 1.35 0.61
CA GLY A 210 14.95 2.64 -0.09
C GLY A 210 16.04 3.61 0.36
N SER A 211 16.28 3.75 1.67
CA SER A 211 17.33 4.60 2.20
C SER A 211 18.73 4.09 1.83
N ALA A 212 18.98 2.76 1.87
CA ALA A 212 20.26 2.17 1.50
C ALA A 212 20.56 2.38 0.01
N VAL A 213 19.59 2.16 -0.88
CA VAL A 213 19.74 2.40 -2.33
C VAL A 213 19.97 3.89 -2.61
N ALA A 214 19.23 4.78 -1.95
CA ALA A 214 19.41 6.22 -2.12
C ALA A 214 20.81 6.69 -1.71
N GLY A 215 21.34 6.15 -0.60
CA GLY A 215 22.65 6.50 -0.10
C GLY A 215 23.82 6.03 -0.99
N GLN A 216 23.64 4.94 -1.75
CA GLN A 216 24.67 4.38 -2.62
C GLN A 216 24.52 4.83 -4.08
N PHE A 217 23.31 4.93 -4.59
CA PHE A 217 23.04 5.11 -6.02
C PHE A 217 22.20 6.36 -6.33
N GLY A 218 21.87 7.17 -5.32
CA GLY A 218 21.07 8.38 -5.48
C GLY A 218 19.55 8.12 -5.49
N TYR A 219 18.78 9.21 -5.40
CA TYR A 219 17.32 9.16 -5.20
C TYR A 219 16.57 8.56 -6.40
N HIS A 220 16.99 8.86 -7.63
CA HIS A 220 16.38 8.31 -8.86
C HIS A 220 16.41 6.79 -8.87
N SER A 221 17.51 6.20 -8.40
CA SER A 221 17.71 4.74 -8.37
C SER A 221 16.71 4.01 -7.49
N VAL A 222 16.17 4.64 -6.44
CA VAL A 222 15.13 4.06 -5.60
C VAL A 222 13.85 3.85 -6.40
N PHE A 223 13.47 4.81 -7.23
CA PHE A 223 12.28 4.71 -8.07
C PHE A 223 12.46 3.64 -9.16
N TYR A 224 13.64 3.55 -9.78
CA TYR A 224 13.96 2.49 -10.76
C TYR A 224 13.91 1.10 -10.11
N ALA A 225 14.55 0.92 -8.94
CA ALA A 225 14.52 -0.34 -8.21
C ALA A 225 13.09 -0.74 -7.81
N THR A 226 12.32 0.23 -7.33
CA THR A 226 10.91 0.03 -6.96
C THR A 226 10.05 -0.34 -8.17
N ALA A 227 10.24 0.35 -9.31
CA ALA A 227 9.56 0.02 -10.56
C ALA A 227 9.87 -1.42 -11.00
N ALA A 228 11.15 -1.82 -10.94
CA ALA A 228 11.57 -3.18 -11.27
C ALA A 228 10.93 -4.23 -10.35
N CYS A 229 10.89 -4.00 -9.03
CA CYS A 229 10.24 -4.89 -8.07
C CYS A 229 8.74 -5.06 -8.36
N VAL A 230 8.03 -3.96 -8.65
CA VAL A 230 6.60 -4.00 -8.97
C VAL A 230 6.36 -4.70 -10.31
N ALA A 231 7.19 -4.45 -11.32
CA ALA A 231 7.11 -5.12 -12.62
C ALA A 231 7.37 -6.63 -12.51
N LEU A 232 8.36 -7.05 -11.73
CA LEU A 232 8.63 -8.46 -11.46
C LEU A 232 7.45 -9.13 -10.73
N SER A 233 6.87 -8.46 -9.74
CA SER A 233 5.65 -8.95 -9.07
C SER A 233 4.49 -9.07 -10.04
N CYS A 234 4.31 -8.11 -10.96
CA CYS A 234 3.29 -8.15 -11.99
C CYS A 234 3.48 -9.35 -12.93
N LEU A 235 4.71 -9.59 -13.40
CA LEU A 235 5.04 -10.75 -14.25
C LEU A 235 4.78 -12.07 -13.52
N PHE A 236 5.15 -12.16 -12.24
CA PHE A 236 4.89 -13.34 -11.44
C PHE A 236 3.40 -13.59 -11.27
N ASN A 237 2.62 -12.55 -10.96
CA ASN A 237 1.16 -12.62 -10.91
C ASN A 237 0.56 -13.04 -12.25
N LEU A 238 1.07 -12.50 -13.37
CA LEU A 238 0.58 -12.85 -14.71
C LEU A 238 0.74 -14.36 -14.99
N VAL A 239 1.89 -14.93 -14.62
CA VAL A 239 2.15 -16.37 -14.79
C VAL A 239 1.21 -17.20 -13.92
N GLN A 240 1.06 -16.83 -12.66
CA GLN A 240 0.22 -17.54 -11.71
C GLN A 240 -1.27 -17.48 -12.05
N PHE A 241 -1.76 -16.32 -12.50
CA PHE A 241 -3.17 -16.14 -12.85
C PHE A 241 -3.53 -16.73 -14.23
N ARG A 242 -2.55 -17.04 -15.10
CA ARG A 242 -2.82 -17.76 -16.36
C ARG A 242 -3.51 -19.10 -16.13
N SER A 243 -3.21 -19.78 -15.05
CA SER A 243 -3.89 -21.02 -14.67
C SER A 243 -5.37 -20.80 -14.32
N LEU A 244 -5.70 -19.67 -13.72
CA LEU A 244 -7.08 -19.26 -13.39
C LEU A 244 -7.85 -18.73 -14.60
N LEU A 245 -7.18 -18.11 -15.56
CA LEU A 245 -7.80 -17.59 -16.79
C LEU A 245 -8.28 -18.73 -17.72
N LYS A 246 -7.65 -19.92 -17.64
CA LYS A 246 -8.05 -21.12 -18.37
C LYS A 246 -9.22 -21.87 -17.73
N VAL A 247 -9.42 -21.69 -16.42
CA VAL A 247 -10.53 -22.25 -15.66
C VAL A 247 -11.52 -21.12 -15.41
N LYS A 248 -12.68 -21.12 -16.07
CA LYS A 248 -13.77 -20.11 -15.97
C LYS A 248 -14.42 -20.00 -14.55
N GLU A 249 -13.65 -20.11 -13.47
CA GLU A 249 -14.15 -20.33 -12.11
C GLU A 249 -13.83 -19.20 -11.10
N ILE A 250 -13.65 -17.94 -11.51
CA ILE A 250 -13.65 -16.84 -10.51
C ILE A 250 -14.39 -15.62 -11.06
#